data_652223552627994c21f66af626f1ebe4
#
_entry.id   652223552627994c21f66af626f1ebe4
#
_cell.length_a   1.000
_cell.length_b   1.000
_cell.length_c   1.000
_cell.angle_alpha   90.00
_cell.angle_beta   90.00
_cell.angle_gamma   90.00
#
_symmetry.space_group_name_H-M   'P 1'
#
loop_
_entity.id
_entity.type
_entity.pdbx_description
1 polymer ?
#
loop_
_entity_poly.entity_id
_entity_poly.type
_entity_poly.pdbx_seq_one_letter_code
_entity_poly.pdbx_strand_id
1 'polypeptide(L)'
;MRLQKSANEIILHRYAARANARSARLAANSIGEGATLQDMRGEFFRGCGEQTMKPVYMLIDSIVPELVPREIKRGRTLMIDCVSEFQGYHGDFGRTVCVGEPSRKMKQVTDGLSYIWDRILPEVKAGKKYSDLHALAAKLYSETNLDTGFAINPHNVGLQHTDEPSRADFGLWMKDDIELQENMILSIDMPLLNNGIGGTAHLEDLVLIGKDGAELLNTSDDRLIIV
;
A
#
# COMPACT_ATOMS: atom_id res chain seq x y z
N MET A 1 9.14 5.21 -21.49
CA MET A 1 10.39 5.70 -20.88
C MET A 1 10.30 5.89 -19.35
N ARG A 2 9.16 6.28 -18.76
CA ARG A 2 9.05 6.48 -17.29
C ARG A 2 8.80 5.18 -16.50
N LEU A 3 8.30 4.13 -17.15
CA LEU A 3 7.99 2.86 -16.48
C LEU A 3 9.25 2.19 -15.94
N GLN A 4 10.29 2.06 -16.76
CA GLN A 4 11.57 1.50 -16.32
C GLN A 4 12.45 2.59 -15.72
N LYS A 5 13.04 2.32 -14.55
CA LYS A 5 13.87 3.23 -13.79
C LYS A 5 15.35 3.00 -14.08
N SER A 6 16.11 4.06 -14.18
CA SER A 6 17.58 3.99 -14.20
C SER A 6 18.12 3.58 -12.81
N ALA A 7 19.40 3.20 -12.75
CA ALA A 7 20.04 2.83 -11.49
C ALA A 7 19.98 3.95 -10.43
N ASN A 8 20.12 5.22 -10.85
CA ASN A 8 20.03 6.35 -9.93
C ASN A 8 18.60 6.57 -9.41
N GLU A 9 17.59 6.42 -10.26
CA GLU A 9 16.18 6.50 -9.86
C GLU A 9 15.82 5.39 -8.87
N ILE A 10 16.31 4.17 -9.07
CA ILE A 10 16.11 3.05 -8.15
C ILE A 10 16.69 3.36 -6.76
N ILE A 11 17.85 4.02 -6.68
CA ILE A 11 18.44 4.44 -5.39
C ILE A 11 17.51 5.43 -4.68
N LEU A 12 16.97 6.40 -5.39
CA LEU A 12 16.02 7.39 -4.84
C LEU A 12 14.72 6.75 -4.37
N HIS A 13 14.18 5.82 -5.16
CA HIS A 13 13.00 5.05 -4.77
C HIS A 13 13.21 4.17 -3.54
N ARG A 14 14.37 3.52 -3.42
CA ARG A 14 14.70 2.75 -2.20
C ARG A 14 14.71 3.63 -0.96
N TYR A 15 15.24 4.84 -1.07
CA TYR A 15 15.17 5.79 0.03
C TYR A 15 13.73 6.21 0.31
N ALA A 16 12.98 6.63 -0.73
CA ALA A 16 11.60 7.08 -0.59
C ALA A 16 10.72 5.99 0.03
N ALA A 17 10.79 4.75 -0.44
CA ALA A 17 10.02 3.62 0.08
C ALA A 17 10.29 3.37 1.57
N ARG A 18 11.57 3.31 1.96
CA ARG A 18 11.97 3.05 3.37
C ARG A 18 11.58 4.19 4.30
N ALA A 19 11.84 5.43 3.89
CA ALA A 19 11.52 6.62 4.68
C ALA A 19 9.99 6.79 4.84
N ASN A 20 9.23 6.53 3.77
CA ASN A 20 7.77 6.56 3.79
C ASN A 20 7.20 5.51 4.77
N ALA A 21 7.61 4.24 4.63
CA ALA A 21 7.19 3.16 5.52
C ALA A 21 7.55 3.44 7.00
N ARG A 22 8.76 3.99 7.25
CA ARG A 22 9.16 4.40 8.59
C ARG A 22 8.27 5.51 9.16
N SER A 23 7.92 6.52 8.37
CA SER A 23 7.02 7.61 8.78
C SER A 23 5.63 7.10 9.10
N ALA A 24 5.09 6.18 8.27
CA ALA A 24 3.81 5.53 8.49
C ALA A 24 3.79 4.72 9.79
N ARG A 25 4.87 3.98 10.09
CA ARG A 25 5.00 3.22 11.35
C ARG A 25 5.13 4.12 12.57
N LEU A 26 5.89 5.20 12.48
CA LEU A 26 5.95 6.19 13.56
C LEU A 26 4.56 6.74 13.88
N ALA A 27 3.79 7.08 12.86
CA ALA A 27 2.41 7.53 13.02
C ALA A 27 1.52 6.46 13.67
N ALA A 28 1.58 5.22 13.19
CA ALA A 28 0.82 4.11 13.77
C ALA A 28 1.19 3.87 15.24
N ASN A 29 2.48 3.92 15.59
CA ASN A 29 2.97 3.66 16.95
C ASN A 29 2.74 4.83 17.92
N SER A 30 2.43 6.02 17.43
CA SER A 30 2.22 7.21 18.27
C SER A 30 0.79 7.37 18.77
N ILE A 31 -0.16 6.56 18.29
CA ILE A 31 -1.57 6.68 18.61
C ILE A 31 -2.02 5.67 19.66
N GLY A 32 -3.13 5.99 20.33
CA GLY A 32 -3.80 5.14 21.30
C GLY A 32 -5.31 5.33 21.24
N GLU A 33 -6.02 4.70 22.17
CA GLU A 33 -7.46 4.89 22.32
C GLU A 33 -7.80 6.34 22.61
N GLY A 34 -8.77 6.90 21.89
CA GLY A 34 -9.18 8.29 21.98
C GLY A 34 -8.38 9.26 21.11
N ALA A 35 -7.26 8.84 20.51
CA ALA A 35 -6.61 9.62 19.46
C ALA A 35 -7.53 9.74 18.24
N THR A 36 -7.35 10.77 17.46
CA THR A 36 -8.12 10.98 16.23
C THR A 36 -7.33 10.55 14.99
N LEU A 37 -8.05 10.33 13.87
CA LEU A 37 -7.40 10.10 12.58
C LEU A 37 -6.53 11.29 12.16
N GLN A 38 -6.89 12.52 12.61
CA GLN A 38 -6.09 13.73 12.38
C GLN A 38 -4.76 13.69 13.12
N ASP A 39 -4.76 13.18 14.37
CA ASP A 39 -3.52 13.05 15.15
C ASP A 39 -2.57 12.09 14.45
N MET A 40 -3.06 10.91 14.00
CA MET A 40 -2.26 9.96 13.23
C MET A 40 -1.67 10.59 11.96
N ARG A 41 -2.47 11.33 11.20
CA ARG A 41 -2.02 12.01 9.98
C ARG A 41 -0.97 13.08 10.28
N GLY A 42 -1.17 13.85 11.36
CA GLY A 42 -0.19 14.83 11.83
C GLY A 42 1.17 14.20 12.14
N GLU A 43 1.17 13.06 12.81
CA GLU A 43 2.39 12.31 13.13
C GLU A 43 3.08 11.74 11.89
N PHE A 44 2.33 11.27 10.89
CA PHE A 44 2.91 10.87 9.61
C PHE A 44 3.63 12.05 8.93
N PHE A 45 2.98 13.21 8.87
CA PHE A 45 3.57 14.40 8.25
C PHE A 45 4.82 14.88 9.00
N ARG A 46 4.79 14.83 10.33
CA ARG A 46 5.97 15.13 11.16
C ARG A 46 7.10 14.14 10.86
N GLY A 47 6.81 12.83 10.84
CA GLY A 47 7.78 11.79 10.53
C GLY A 47 8.39 11.93 9.14
N CYS A 48 7.61 12.33 8.13
CA CYS A 48 8.12 12.67 6.80
C CYS A 48 9.12 13.83 6.87
N GLY A 49 8.79 14.91 7.55
CA GLY A 49 9.67 16.08 7.71
C GLY A 49 11.01 15.73 8.36
N GLU A 50 11.01 14.88 9.40
CA GLU A 50 12.22 14.40 10.07
C GLU A 50 13.15 13.60 9.14
N GLN A 51 12.61 13.02 8.09
CA GLN A 51 13.33 12.24 7.07
C GLN A 51 13.53 13.00 5.76
N THR A 52 13.34 14.33 5.77
CA THR A 52 13.46 15.16 4.57
C THR A 52 12.55 14.73 3.39
N MET A 53 11.47 14.01 3.73
CA MET A 53 10.41 13.66 2.78
C MET A 53 9.36 14.76 2.74
N LYS A 54 8.72 14.93 1.59
CA LYS A 54 7.52 15.75 1.47
C LYS A 54 6.30 14.83 1.54
N PRO A 55 5.42 15.00 2.55
CA PRO A 55 4.20 14.21 2.61
C PRO A 55 3.27 14.57 1.45
N VAL A 56 2.66 13.57 0.84
CA VAL A 56 1.64 13.75 -0.21
C VAL A 56 0.26 13.57 0.40
N TYR A 57 0.00 12.40 0.96
CA TYR A 57 -1.20 12.12 1.74
C TYR A 57 -1.00 10.95 2.71
N MET A 58 -1.93 10.83 3.65
CA MET A 58 -2.20 9.62 4.42
C MET A 58 -3.71 9.41 4.42
N LEU A 59 -4.17 8.38 3.71
CA LEU A 59 -5.55 7.93 3.78
C LEU A 59 -5.72 6.97 4.95
N ILE A 60 -6.81 7.10 5.68
CA ILE A 60 -7.08 6.28 6.86
C ILE A 60 -8.52 5.83 6.83
N ASP A 61 -8.74 4.51 6.82
CA ASP A 61 -10.08 3.89 6.87
C ASP A 61 -10.99 4.29 5.67
N SER A 62 -10.42 4.88 4.64
CA SER A 62 -11.11 5.41 3.46
C SER A 62 -10.12 5.60 2.31
N ILE A 63 -10.62 5.59 1.07
CA ILE A 63 -9.87 5.94 -0.13
C ILE A 63 -9.92 7.44 -0.45
N VAL A 64 -10.60 8.24 0.37
CA VAL A 64 -10.64 9.69 0.26
C VAL A 64 -10.25 10.32 1.59
N PRO A 65 -9.56 11.49 1.59
CA PRO A 65 -9.22 12.18 2.83
C PRO A 65 -10.48 12.54 3.63
N GLU A 66 -10.53 12.15 4.89
CA GLU A 66 -11.57 12.61 5.79
C GLU A 66 -11.29 14.03 6.27
N LEU A 67 -12.31 14.86 6.26
CA LEU A 67 -12.24 16.25 6.70
C LEU A 67 -12.62 16.44 8.18
N VAL A 68 -13.29 15.45 8.76
CA VAL A 68 -13.78 15.53 10.15
C VAL A 68 -12.93 14.62 11.03
N PRO A 69 -12.41 15.12 12.16
CA PRO A 69 -11.71 14.28 13.14
C PRO A 69 -12.63 13.14 13.61
N ARG A 70 -12.10 11.93 13.59
CA ARG A 70 -12.80 10.74 14.07
C ARG A 70 -11.91 9.99 15.03
N GLU A 71 -12.47 9.64 16.19
CA GLU A 71 -11.76 8.91 17.23
C GLU A 71 -11.42 7.47 16.79
N ILE A 72 -10.23 7.06 17.15
CA ILE A 72 -9.73 5.69 16.97
C ILE A 72 -10.27 4.85 18.13
N LYS A 73 -10.91 3.73 17.79
CA LYS A 73 -11.52 2.82 18.75
C LYS A 73 -10.68 1.56 18.92
N ARG A 74 -10.47 1.17 20.18
CA ARG A 74 -9.78 -0.07 20.53
C ARG A 74 -10.45 -1.29 19.89
N GLY A 75 -9.64 -2.21 19.37
CA GLY A 75 -10.08 -3.45 18.73
C GLY A 75 -10.64 -3.31 17.31
N ARG A 76 -10.81 -2.06 16.81
CA ARG A 76 -11.17 -1.80 15.43
C ARG A 76 -9.91 -1.69 14.58
N THR A 77 -9.85 -2.40 13.46
CA THR A 77 -8.79 -2.25 12.48
C THR A 77 -9.05 -1.07 11.55
N LEU A 78 -7.97 -0.40 11.19
CA LEU A 78 -7.94 0.73 10.27
C LEU A 78 -6.93 0.43 9.16
N MET A 79 -7.32 0.59 7.92
CA MET A 79 -6.34 0.69 6.85
C MET A 79 -5.62 2.04 6.92
N ILE A 80 -4.35 2.04 6.64
CA ILE A 80 -3.59 3.24 6.30
C ILE A 80 -2.98 3.06 4.91
N ASP A 81 -2.97 4.13 4.13
CA ASP A 81 -2.32 4.25 2.84
C ASP A 81 -1.55 5.57 2.85
N CYS A 82 -0.23 5.46 2.77
CA CYS A 82 0.71 6.52 3.07
C CYS A 82 1.61 6.80 1.88
N VAL A 83 1.54 8.01 1.36
CA VAL A 83 2.37 8.45 0.24
C VAL A 83 3.17 9.69 0.62
N SER A 84 4.45 9.64 0.36
CA SER A 84 5.37 10.79 0.47
C SER A 84 6.40 10.75 -0.66
N GLU A 85 7.08 11.87 -0.91
CA GLU A 85 8.08 11.97 -1.96
C GLU A 85 9.44 12.42 -1.44
N PHE A 86 10.49 11.93 -2.09
CA PHE A 86 11.86 12.39 -1.94
C PHE A 86 12.42 12.79 -3.31
N GLN A 87 12.76 14.06 -3.48
CA GLN A 87 13.25 14.62 -4.76
C GLN A 87 12.35 14.28 -5.96
N GLY A 88 11.03 14.25 -5.73
CA GLY A 88 10.02 13.94 -6.73
C GLY A 88 9.69 12.44 -6.86
N TYR A 89 10.46 11.53 -6.29
CA TYR A 89 10.18 10.09 -6.33
C TYR A 89 9.30 9.67 -5.17
N HIS A 90 8.21 8.96 -5.47
CA HIS A 90 7.21 8.58 -4.49
C HIS A 90 7.59 7.28 -3.75
N GLY A 91 7.35 7.31 -2.46
CA GLY A 91 7.23 6.13 -1.62
C GLY A 91 5.76 5.85 -1.39
N ASP A 92 5.40 4.59 -1.36
CA ASP A 92 4.04 4.10 -1.19
C ASP A 92 4.02 2.95 -0.19
N PHE A 93 3.03 2.93 0.72
CA PHE A 93 3.00 1.95 1.80
C PHE A 93 1.62 1.86 2.44
N GLY A 94 1.02 0.69 2.39
CA GLY A 94 -0.26 0.41 3.01
C GLY A 94 -0.19 -0.67 4.08
N ARG A 95 -0.84 -0.45 5.22
CA ARG A 95 -0.94 -1.42 6.32
C ARG A 95 -2.29 -1.36 7.02
N THR A 96 -2.57 -2.45 7.71
CA THR A 96 -3.63 -2.51 8.71
C THR A 96 -3.07 -2.14 10.07
N VAL A 97 -3.75 -1.25 10.79
CA VAL A 97 -3.39 -0.81 12.15
C VAL A 97 -4.54 -1.13 13.10
N CYS A 98 -4.24 -1.54 14.32
CA CYS A 98 -5.22 -1.79 15.37
C CYS A 98 -4.69 -1.31 16.72
N VAL A 99 -5.47 -0.51 17.44
CA VAL A 99 -5.18 -0.18 18.84
C VAL A 99 -5.70 -1.33 19.71
N GLY A 100 -4.78 -2.05 20.37
CA GLY A 100 -5.08 -3.30 21.09
C GLY A 100 -5.41 -4.46 20.16
N GLU A 101 -5.90 -5.55 20.71
CA GLU A 101 -6.14 -6.79 19.96
C GLU A 101 -7.30 -6.63 18.96
N PRO A 102 -7.11 -6.96 17.69
CA PRO A 102 -8.18 -6.99 16.71
C PRO A 102 -9.17 -8.14 16.99
N SER A 103 -10.39 -7.99 16.50
CA SER A 103 -11.36 -9.09 16.57
C SER A 103 -10.83 -10.34 15.84
N ARG A 104 -11.28 -11.54 16.26
CA ARG A 104 -10.92 -12.79 15.58
C ARG A 104 -11.20 -12.76 14.07
N LYS A 105 -12.32 -12.14 13.67
CA LYS A 105 -12.67 -11.99 12.26
C LYS A 105 -11.68 -11.10 11.52
N MET A 106 -11.28 -9.96 12.09
CA MET A 106 -10.30 -9.07 11.46
C MET A 106 -8.92 -9.70 11.40
N LYS A 107 -8.53 -10.49 12.39
CA LYS A 107 -7.30 -11.27 12.34
C LYS A 107 -7.32 -12.27 11.17
N GLN A 108 -8.42 -12.99 10.98
CA GLN A 108 -8.59 -13.89 9.82
C GLN A 108 -8.48 -13.13 8.48
N VAL A 109 -9.00 -11.90 8.41
CA VAL A 109 -8.86 -11.05 7.23
C VAL A 109 -7.40 -10.69 6.95
N THR A 110 -6.68 -10.20 7.95
CA THR A 110 -5.26 -9.83 7.78
C THR A 110 -4.36 -11.02 7.50
N ASP A 111 -4.65 -12.18 8.11
CA ASP A 111 -3.97 -13.45 7.81
C ASP A 111 -4.24 -13.88 6.36
N GLY A 112 -5.48 -13.70 5.88
CA GLY A 112 -5.87 -13.96 4.49
C GLY A 112 -5.16 -13.05 3.49
N LEU A 113 -5.07 -11.74 3.76
CA LEU A 113 -4.29 -10.81 2.93
C LEU A 113 -2.81 -11.21 2.89
N SER A 114 -2.26 -11.61 4.03
CA SER A 114 -0.88 -12.10 4.12
C SER A 114 -0.67 -13.37 3.30
N TYR A 115 -1.61 -14.31 3.35
CA TYR A 115 -1.60 -15.53 2.55
C TYR A 115 -1.60 -15.23 1.03
N ILE A 116 -2.41 -14.27 0.61
CA ILE A 116 -2.50 -13.84 -0.79
C ILE A 116 -1.20 -13.18 -1.22
N TRP A 117 -0.66 -12.26 -0.41
CA TRP A 117 0.59 -11.56 -0.66
C TRP A 117 1.75 -12.52 -0.91
N ASP A 118 1.92 -13.51 -0.04
CA ASP A 118 3.00 -14.51 -0.14
C ASP A 118 2.96 -15.33 -1.43
N ARG A 119 1.80 -15.38 -2.10
CA ARG A 119 1.60 -16.10 -3.36
C ARG A 119 1.65 -15.21 -4.58
N ILE A 120 1.33 -13.95 -4.43
CA ILE A 120 1.42 -12.97 -5.52
C ILE A 120 2.86 -12.53 -5.73
N LEU A 121 3.57 -12.19 -4.66
CA LEU A 121 4.91 -11.62 -4.73
C LEU A 121 5.91 -12.44 -5.59
N PRO A 122 5.97 -13.78 -5.55
CA PRO A 122 6.84 -14.58 -6.42
C PRO A 122 6.47 -14.51 -7.90
N GLU A 123 5.24 -14.14 -8.23
CA GLU A 123 4.76 -14.01 -9.61
C GLU A 123 4.91 -12.59 -10.18
N VAL A 124 5.30 -11.64 -9.33
CA VAL A 124 5.61 -10.26 -9.75
C VAL A 124 7.02 -10.23 -10.33
N LYS A 125 7.15 -10.47 -11.64
CA LYS A 125 8.42 -10.57 -12.35
C LYS A 125 8.29 -10.16 -13.82
N ALA A 126 9.40 -9.88 -14.47
CA ALA A 126 9.42 -9.54 -15.88
C ALA A 126 8.72 -10.59 -16.76
N GLY A 127 7.98 -10.13 -17.78
CA GLY A 127 7.18 -10.96 -18.69
C GLY A 127 5.77 -11.30 -18.22
N LYS A 128 5.42 -11.01 -16.99
CA LYS A 128 4.02 -11.07 -16.49
C LYS A 128 3.27 -9.79 -16.86
N LYS A 129 1.95 -9.87 -16.90
CA LYS A 129 1.08 -8.72 -17.14
C LYS A 129 0.23 -8.38 -15.89
N TYR A 130 -0.30 -7.19 -15.86
CA TYR A 130 -1.27 -6.81 -14.81
C TYR A 130 -2.46 -7.77 -14.78
N SER A 131 -2.97 -8.20 -15.94
CA SER A 131 -4.06 -9.19 -16.05
C SER A 131 -3.70 -10.54 -15.42
N ASP A 132 -2.44 -11.00 -15.52
CA ASP A 132 -1.99 -12.24 -14.88
C ASP A 132 -2.06 -12.13 -13.35
N LEU A 133 -1.61 -10.98 -12.80
CA LEU A 133 -1.67 -10.72 -11.37
C LEU A 133 -3.12 -10.59 -10.87
N HIS A 134 -3.98 -9.93 -11.64
CA HIS A 134 -5.41 -9.83 -11.33
C HIS A 134 -6.10 -11.20 -11.32
N ALA A 135 -5.83 -12.04 -12.31
CA ALA A 135 -6.40 -13.38 -12.39
C ALA A 135 -5.95 -14.26 -11.22
N LEU A 136 -4.65 -14.20 -10.87
CA LEU A 136 -4.12 -14.92 -9.71
C LEU A 136 -4.74 -14.42 -8.41
N ALA A 137 -4.80 -13.10 -8.21
CA ALA A 137 -5.41 -12.51 -7.03
C ALA A 137 -6.88 -12.92 -6.89
N ALA A 138 -7.69 -12.82 -7.93
CA ALA A 138 -9.09 -13.22 -7.91
C ALA A 138 -9.28 -14.68 -7.48
N LYS A 139 -8.43 -15.58 -7.97
CA LYS A 139 -8.40 -16.98 -7.54
C LYS A 139 -8.10 -17.11 -6.05
N LEU A 140 -7.03 -16.47 -5.57
CA LEU A 140 -6.59 -16.55 -4.18
C LEU A 140 -7.64 -15.94 -3.22
N TYR A 141 -8.28 -14.84 -3.60
CA TYR A 141 -9.38 -14.26 -2.82
C TYR A 141 -10.55 -15.22 -2.68
N SER A 142 -10.92 -15.92 -3.75
CA SER A 142 -11.98 -16.93 -3.69
C SER A 142 -11.65 -18.10 -2.75
N GLU A 143 -10.37 -18.47 -2.65
CA GLU A 143 -9.88 -19.52 -1.74
C GLU A 143 -9.93 -19.09 -0.26
N THR A 144 -9.79 -17.80 0.03
CA THR A 144 -9.77 -17.26 1.40
C THR A 144 -11.14 -16.84 1.91
N ASN A 145 -12.19 -16.91 1.10
CA ASN A 145 -13.52 -16.37 1.40
C ASN A 145 -13.51 -14.87 1.80
N LEU A 146 -12.51 -14.15 1.33
CA LEU A 146 -12.46 -12.69 1.46
C LEU A 146 -13.28 -12.11 0.30
N ASP A 147 -14.49 -11.66 0.59
CA ASP A 147 -15.29 -10.94 -0.38
C ASP A 147 -14.82 -9.49 -0.42
N THR A 148 -14.10 -9.16 -1.49
CA THR A 148 -13.57 -7.82 -1.72
C THR A 148 -13.99 -7.34 -3.09
N GLY A 149 -14.58 -6.17 -3.16
CA GLY A 149 -14.88 -5.52 -4.44
C GLY A 149 -13.63 -5.20 -5.27
N PHE A 150 -12.42 -5.28 -4.65
CA PHE A 150 -11.12 -5.08 -5.29
C PHE A 150 -10.19 -6.22 -4.90
N ALA A 151 -9.75 -7.00 -5.88
CA ALA A 151 -8.81 -8.07 -5.59
C ALA A 151 -7.39 -7.54 -5.36
N ILE A 152 -6.90 -6.69 -6.26
CA ILE A 152 -5.55 -6.13 -6.25
C ILE A 152 -5.53 -4.92 -7.19
N ASN A 153 -4.68 -3.95 -6.90
CA ASN A 153 -4.48 -2.79 -7.77
C ASN A 153 -2.97 -2.53 -8.00
N PRO A 154 -2.31 -3.30 -8.89
CA PRO A 154 -0.93 -3.01 -9.24
C PRO A 154 -0.85 -1.70 -10.03
N HIS A 155 0.08 -0.83 -9.69
CA HIS A 155 0.37 0.37 -10.45
C HIS A 155 1.85 0.74 -10.42
N ASN A 156 2.35 1.34 -11.51
CA ASN A 156 3.72 1.82 -11.57
C ASN A 156 3.86 3.11 -10.75
N VAL A 157 4.92 3.19 -9.96
CA VAL A 157 5.25 4.36 -9.14
C VAL A 157 6.54 5.00 -9.65
N GLY A 158 6.56 6.33 -9.67
CA GLY A 158 7.70 7.08 -10.19
C GLY A 158 7.71 8.53 -9.69
N LEU A 159 7.78 9.46 -10.64
CA LEU A 159 7.63 10.91 -10.39
C LEU A 159 6.18 11.29 -10.09
N GLN A 160 5.26 10.37 -10.26
CA GLN A 160 3.88 10.46 -9.80
C GLN A 160 3.56 9.20 -9.01
N HIS A 161 2.59 9.29 -8.11
CA HIS A 161 2.09 8.14 -7.36
C HIS A 161 1.63 7.03 -8.31
N THR A 162 0.80 7.35 -9.28
CA THR A 162 0.47 6.45 -10.40
C THR A 162 1.17 6.97 -11.66
N ASP A 163 2.34 6.41 -11.96
CA ASP A 163 3.23 6.87 -13.03
C ASP A 163 3.23 5.91 -14.22
N GLU A 164 2.07 5.81 -14.87
CA GLU A 164 1.86 4.93 -16.02
C GLU A 164 0.95 5.58 -17.07
N PRO A 165 1.02 5.11 -18.33
CA PRO A 165 0.11 5.57 -19.37
C PRO A 165 -1.34 5.30 -18.97
N SER A 166 -2.21 6.30 -19.09
CA SER A 166 -3.64 6.13 -18.96
C SER A 166 -4.31 6.25 -20.32
N ARG A 167 -5.35 5.46 -20.57
CA ARG A 167 -6.20 5.66 -21.75
C ARG A 167 -7.07 6.90 -21.54
N ALA A 168 -6.70 7.99 -22.17
CA ALA A 168 -7.38 9.28 -22.05
C ALA A 168 -8.84 9.26 -22.54
N ASP A 169 -9.20 8.29 -23.37
CA ASP A 169 -10.51 8.14 -24.02
C ASP A 169 -11.57 7.44 -23.15
N PHE A 170 -11.18 6.78 -22.03
CA PHE A 170 -12.11 6.03 -21.19
C PHE A 170 -12.16 6.47 -19.71
N GLY A 171 -11.51 7.57 -19.35
CA GLY A 171 -11.47 8.06 -17.97
C GLY A 171 -10.44 7.35 -17.08
N LEU A 172 -10.39 7.81 -15.84
CA LEU A 172 -9.33 7.53 -14.86
C LEU A 172 -9.13 6.05 -14.44
N TRP A 173 -10.01 5.14 -14.83
CA TRP A 173 -10.07 3.79 -14.26
C TRP A 173 -9.70 2.66 -15.24
N MET A 174 -9.45 2.97 -16.50
CA MET A 174 -9.04 1.95 -17.46
C MET A 174 -7.55 2.07 -17.74
N LYS A 175 -6.78 1.18 -17.14
CA LYS A 175 -5.35 1.04 -17.39
C LYS A 175 -5.12 0.13 -18.60
N ASP A 176 -4.05 0.37 -19.34
CA ASP A 176 -3.58 -0.60 -20.32
C ASP A 176 -3.10 -1.87 -19.59
N ASP A 177 -3.18 -3.01 -20.25
CA ASP A 177 -2.63 -4.26 -19.72
C ASP A 177 -1.10 -4.26 -19.87
N ILE A 178 -0.43 -3.69 -18.86
CA ILE A 178 1.01 -3.46 -18.88
C ILE A 178 1.76 -4.77 -18.63
N GLU A 179 2.70 -5.08 -19.52
CA GLU A 179 3.67 -6.14 -19.33
C GLU A 179 4.81 -5.65 -18.42
N LEU A 180 5.08 -6.40 -17.36
CA LEU A 180 6.14 -6.11 -16.41
C LEU A 180 7.52 -6.27 -17.05
N GLN A 181 8.38 -5.30 -16.87
CA GLN A 181 9.74 -5.28 -17.36
C GLN A 181 10.72 -5.04 -16.20
N GLU A 182 11.95 -5.50 -16.36
CA GLU A 182 13.01 -5.24 -15.38
C GLU A 182 13.17 -3.73 -15.13
N ASN A 183 13.45 -3.38 -13.90
CA ASN A 183 13.58 -2.01 -13.42
C ASN A 183 12.29 -1.19 -13.39
N MET A 184 11.12 -1.79 -13.55
CA MET A 184 9.86 -1.17 -13.14
C MET A 184 9.76 -1.19 -11.62
N ILE A 185 9.10 -0.17 -11.06
CA ILE A 185 8.73 -0.13 -9.65
C ILE A 185 7.22 -0.05 -9.57
N LEU A 186 6.64 -1.03 -8.88
CA LEU A 186 5.20 -1.16 -8.72
C LEU A 186 4.80 -1.03 -7.26
N SER A 187 3.70 -0.40 -7.00
CA SER A 187 2.91 -0.69 -5.81
C SER A 187 2.00 -1.88 -6.08
N ILE A 188 1.91 -2.78 -5.13
CA ILE A 188 0.97 -3.89 -5.13
C ILE A 188 0.00 -3.64 -3.99
N ASP A 189 -1.15 -3.14 -4.33
CA ASP A 189 -2.12 -2.55 -3.43
C ASP A 189 -3.34 -3.48 -3.25
N MET A 190 -3.65 -3.84 -2.00
CA MET A 190 -4.73 -4.75 -1.62
C MET A 190 -5.61 -4.14 -0.52
N PRO A 191 -6.39 -3.09 -0.82
CA PRO A 191 -7.27 -2.45 0.15
C PRO A 191 -8.53 -3.29 0.38
N LEU A 192 -8.94 -3.40 1.63
CA LEU A 192 -10.16 -4.03 2.07
C LEU A 192 -11.03 -3.00 2.79
N LEU A 193 -11.85 -2.32 2.01
CA LEU A 193 -12.75 -1.29 2.51
C LEU A 193 -13.87 -1.93 3.33
N ASN A 194 -14.65 -1.14 4.03
CA ASN A 194 -15.65 -1.55 4.99
C ASN A 194 -16.53 -2.73 4.49
N ASN A 195 -16.27 -3.91 5.02
CA ASN A 195 -16.94 -5.16 4.68
C ASN A 195 -17.96 -5.60 5.76
N GLY A 196 -18.31 -4.71 6.69
CA GLY A 196 -19.22 -5.02 7.80
C GLY A 196 -18.64 -5.93 8.90
N ILE A 197 -17.34 -6.24 8.88
CA ILE A 197 -16.70 -7.17 9.86
C ILE A 197 -16.08 -6.45 11.05
N GLY A 198 -16.09 -5.12 11.07
CA GLY A 198 -15.62 -4.33 12.23
C GLY A 198 -14.36 -3.52 11.99
N GLY A 199 -14.01 -3.26 10.74
CA GLY A 199 -12.88 -2.39 10.36
C GLY A 199 -12.54 -2.50 8.88
N THR A 200 -11.48 -1.84 8.50
CA THR A 200 -10.85 -1.93 7.18
C THR A 200 -9.50 -2.61 7.31
N ALA A 201 -8.94 -3.08 6.22
CA ALA A 201 -7.61 -3.69 6.18
C ALA A 201 -6.88 -3.28 4.90
N HIS A 202 -5.57 -3.28 4.94
CA HIS A 202 -4.72 -2.96 3.80
C HIS A 202 -3.38 -3.67 3.92
N LEU A 203 -2.90 -4.15 2.81
CA LEU A 203 -1.52 -4.61 2.66
C LEU A 203 -1.01 -4.13 1.31
N GLU A 204 0.03 -3.33 1.33
CA GLU A 204 0.65 -2.73 0.16
C GLU A 204 2.13 -2.50 0.39
N ASP A 205 2.91 -2.82 -0.61
CA ASP A 205 4.34 -2.51 -0.64
C ASP A 205 4.82 -2.16 -2.05
N LEU A 206 5.87 -1.34 -2.12
CA LEU A 206 6.62 -1.10 -3.33
C LEU A 206 7.58 -2.24 -3.61
N VAL A 207 7.59 -2.69 -4.85
CA VAL A 207 8.48 -3.73 -5.36
C VAL A 207 9.24 -3.27 -6.61
N LEU A 208 10.52 -3.61 -6.69
CA LEU A 208 11.35 -3.45 -7.87
C LEU A 208 11.31 -4.75 -8.69
N ILE A 209 10.90 -4.67 -9.93
CA ILE A 209 10.80 -5.83 -10.82
C ILE A 209 12.19 -6.25 -11.29
N GLY A 210 12.54 -7.50 -11.02
CA GLY A 210 13.70 -8.18 -11.57
C GLY A 210 13.31 -9.22 -12.61
N LYS A 211 14.33 -9.88 -13.18
CA LYS A 211 14.16 -10.93 -14.20
C LYS A 211 13.36 -12.11 -13.68
N ASP A 212 13.72 -12.62 -12.51
CA ASP A 212 13.20 -13.87 -11.96
C ASP A 212 12.30 -13.69 -10.74
N GLY A 213 12.04 -12.43 -10.33
CA GLY A 213 11.22 -12.07 -9.17
C GLY A 213 11.29 -10.58 -8.87
N ALA A 214 10.65 -10.16 -7.79
CA ALA A 214 10.66 -8.78 -7.33
C ALA A 214 11.44 -8.61 -6.01
N GLU A 215 12.12 -7.47 -5.88
CA GLU A 215 12.72 -7.02 -4.63
C GLU A 215 11.73 -6.13 -3.87
N LEU A 216 11.45 -6.45 -2.62
CA LEU A 216 10.64 -5.60 -1.75
C LEU A 216 11.44 -4.36 -1.33
N LEU A 217 10.93 -3.16 -1.63
CA LEU A 217 11.59 -1.90 -1.32
C LEU A 217 11.28 -1.38 0.09
N ASN A 218 10.06 -1.64 0.59
CA ASN A 218 9.68 -1.34 1.95
C ASN A 218 10.29 -2.38 2.91
N THR A 219 10.88 -1.94 3.99
CA THR A 219 11.59 -2.82 4.95
C THR A 219 10.75 -3.18 6.17
N SER A 220 9.44 -3.27 6.04
CA SER A 220 8.55 -3.59 7.14
C SER A 220 7.99 -4.99 6.99
N ASP A 221 8.34 -5.90 7.89
CA ASP A 221 7.80 -7.27 7.94
C ASP A 221 6.40 -7.32 8.58
N ASP A 222 6.01 -6.28 9.33
CA ASP A 222 4.71 -6.25 9.99
C ASP A 222 3.59 -6.00 8.98
N ARG A 223 2.75 -6.98 8.79
CA ARG A 223 1.56 -6.90 7.93
C ARG A 223 0.32 -6.39 8.66
N LEU A 224 0.33 -6.51 9.97
CA LEU A 224 -0.64 -5.95 10.91
C LEU A 224 0.12 -5.24 12.02
N ILE A 225 -0.09 -3.95 12.19
CA ILE A 225 0.53 -3.14 13.25
C ILE A 225 -0.45 -3.10 14.43
N ILE A 226 -0.06 -3.69 15.55
CA ILE A 226 -0.83 -3.64 16.80
C ILE A 226 -0.12 -2.68 17.76
N VAL A 227 -0.86 -1.71 18.28
CA VAL A 227 -0.36 -0.68 19.20
C VAL A 227 -1.21 -0.59 20.47
#